data_2b1ca61abccc8201a9aa1a57e6c098df
#
_entry.id   2b1ca61abccc8201a9aa1a57e6c098df
#
_cell.length_a   1.000
_cell.length_b   1.000
_cell.length_c   1.000
_cell.angle_alpha   90.00
_cell.angle_beta   90.00
_cell.angle_gamma   90.00
#
_symmetry.space_group_name_H-M   'P 1'
#
loop_
_entity.id
_entity.type
_entity.pdbx_description
1 polymer ?
#
loop_
_entity_poly.entity_id
_entity_poly.type
_entity_poly.pdbx_seq_one_letter_code
_entity_poly.pdbx_strand_id
1 'polypeptide(L)'
;MDDSVKFYFSGLNSTEGLFSVSLSMDDKKSAIVPESMFYEFLQVDANDDFSQIVTLDKVEIGKDYEIIMTNLNGLYRYRMRDCIRIMDKYNELPLIQFQYRLDQVADIIDDHTEEADFTQTVLDTVSQLGLDLVDYSVYPDRDADLPRYVFSWNWLIFLMK
;
A
#
# COMPACT_ATOMS: atom_id res chain seq x y z
N MET A 1 23.25 -2.14 6.85
CA MET A 1 22.61 -0.96 7.46
C MET A 1 23.20 -0.83 8.86
N ASP A 2 23.50 0.38 9.32
CA ASP A 2 24.07 0.58 10.65
C ASP A 2 22.99 0.30 11.70
N ASP A 3 23.23 -0.68 12.58
CA ASP A 3 22.29 -1.10 13.64
C ASP A 3 22.03 0.01 14.71
N SER A 4 22.76 1.13 14.61
CA SER A 4 22.56 2.29 15.50
C SER A 4 21.39 3.19 15.09
N VAL A 5 20.88 3.07 13.85
CA VAL A 5 19.77 3.91 13.34
C VAL A 5 18.44 3.24 13.64
N LYS A 6 17.61 3.91 14.45
CA LYS A 6 16.26 3.46 14.74
C LYS A 6 15.25 4.23 13.87
N PHE A 7 14.35 3.49 13.25
CA PHE A 7 13.23 4.05 12.49
C PHE A 7 11.96 4.02 13.33
N TYR A 8 11.27 5.14 13.37
CA TYR A 8 10.01 5.28 14.08
C TYR A 8 8.89 5.60 13.10
N PHE A 9 7.76 4.94 13.26
CA PHE A 9 6.57 5.21 12.48
C PHE A 9 5.79 6.37 13.10
N SER A 10 5.59 7.45 12.36
CA SER A 10 4.90 8.66 12.84
C SER A 10 3.39 8.67 12.57
N GLY A 11 2.91 7.78 11.72
CA GLY A 11 1.53 7.73 11.23
C GLY A 11 1.46 7.79 9.71
N LEU A 12 0.24 7.77 9.17
CA LEU A 12 -0.03 7.85 7.74
C LEU A 12 -0.22 9.31 7.32
N ASN A 13 0.69 9.77 6.46
CA ASN A 13 0.67 11.11 5.88
C ASN A 13 0.83 11.01 4.36
N SER A 14 0.17 11.90 3.64
CA SER A 14 0.34 12.08 2.21
C SER A 14 0.27 13.57 1.84
N THR A 15 0.39 13.88 0.54
CA THR A 15 0.20 15.25 0.03
C THR A 15 -1.21 15.76 0.21
N GLU A 16 -2.20 14.89 0.30
CA GLU A 16 -3.62 15.19 0.51
C GLU A 16 -3.93 15.59 1.96
N GLY A 17 -3.10 15.14 2.92
CA GLY A 17 -3.24 15.52 4.31
C GLY A 17 -2.71 14.54 5.34
N LEU A 18 -2.98 14.84 6.60
CA LEU A 18 -2.64 14.02 7.76
C LEU A 18 -3.77 13.04 8.05
N PHE A 19 -3.57 11.74 7.83
CA PHE A 19 -4.58 10.70 8.03
C PHE A 19 -4.57 10.12 9.45
N SER A 20 -3.38 9.85 9.96
CA SER A 20 -3.25 9.23 11.28
C SER A 20 -1.95 9.63 11.97
N VAL A 21 -1.94 9.49 13.28
CA VAL A 21 -0.77 9.73 14.12
C VAL A 21 -0.45 8.50 14.96
N SER A 22 0.83 8.18 15.08
CA SER A 22 1.27 7.09 15.96
C SER A 22 1.06 7.45 17.42
N LEU A 23 0.51 6.53 18.20
CA LEU A 23 0.36 6.67 19.65
C LEU A 23 1.55 6.09 20.42
N SER A 24 2.42 5.33 19.76
CA SER A 24 3.61 4.71 20.35
C SER A 24 4.73 4.66 19.32
N MET A 25 5.96 4.79 19.75
CA MET A 25 7.13 4.67 18.86
C MET A 25 7.47 3.22 18.51
N ASP A 26 6.97 2.26 19.28
CA ASP A 26 7.29 0.84 19.11
C ASP A 26 6.21 0.07 18.32
N ASP A 27 5.11 0.75 17.95
CA ASP A 27 3.98 0.14 17.27
C ASP A 27 3.78 0.78 15.88
N LYS A 28 3.49 -0.03 14.88
CA LYS A 28 3.15 0.44 13.52
C LYS A 28 1.67 0.86 13.38
N LYS A 29 0.89 0.73 14.46
CA LYS A 29 -0.49 1.21 14.48
C LYS A 29 -0.53 2.71 14.73
N SER A 30 -1.49 3.38 14.09
CA SER A 30 -1.72 4.81 14.27
C SER A 30 -3.21 5.12 14.36
N ALA A 31 -3.55 6.10 15.19
CA ALA A 31 -4.93 6.54 15.35
C ALA A 31 -5.32 7.50 14.22
N ILE A 32 -6.47 7.28 13.61
CA ILE A 32 -7.02 8.22 12.62
C ILE A 32 -7.24 9.59 13.30
N VAL A 33 -6.98 10.66 12.55
CA VAL A 33 -7.23 12.05 12.96
C VAL A 33 -8.58 12.52 12.37
N PRO A 34 -9.69 12.38 13.09
CA PRO A 34 -11.03 12.62 12.53
C PRO A 34 -11.30 14.09 12.21
N GLU A 35 -10.54 15.00 12.81
CA GLU A 35 -10.70 16.45 12.60
C GLU A 35 -10.00 16.95 11.32
N SER A 36 -9.11 16.15 10.73
CA SER A 36 -8.35 16.58 9.55
C SER A 36 -9.19 16.56 8.27
N MET A 37 -10.11 15.61 8.15
CA MET A 37 -10.94 15.41 6.97
C MET A 37 -12.13 14.48 7.27
N PHE A 38 -13.09 14.41 6.36
CA PHE A 38 -14.17 13.43 6.42
C PHE A 38 -13.72 12.13 5.74
N TYR A 39 -13.87 11.01 6.45
CA TYR A 39 -13.45 9.68 6.00
C TYR A 39 -14.63 8.79 5.66
N GLU A 40 -14.50 8.10 4.54
CA GLU A 40 -15.31 6.98 4.12
C GLU A 40 -14.38 5.80 3.83
N PHE A 41 -14.88 4.58 3.98
CA PHE A 41 -14.10 3.36 3.84
C PHE A 41 -14.82 2.38 2.94
N LEU A 42 -14.14 1.92 1.89
CA LEU A 42 -14.61 0.86 1.02
C LEU A 42 -13.84 -0.41 1.33
N GLN A 43 -14.53 -1.47 1.72
CA GLN A 43 -13.88 -2.76 1.98
C GLN A 43 -13.23 -3.27 0.69
N VAL A 44 -11.98 -3.75 0.75
CA VAL A 44 -11.19 -4.10 -0.45
C VAL A 44 -11.81 -5.24 -1.25
N ASP A 45 -12.47 -6.19 -0.58
CA ASP A 45 -13.17 -7.31 -1.20
C ASP A 45 -14.57 -6.95 -1.76
N ALA A 46 -15.00 -5.69 -1.65
CA ALA A 46 -16.30 -5.24 -2.17
C ALA A 46 -16.34 -5.07 -3.70
N ASN A 47 -15.25 -5.34 -4.42
CA ASN A 47 -15.18 -5.24 -5.89
C ASN A 47 -15.76 -3.93 -6.45
N ASP A 48 -15.36 -2.79 -5.84
CA ASP A 48 -15.85 -1.45 -6.19
C ASP A 48 -17.37 -1.24 -6.02
N ASP A 49 -18.04 -2.06 -5.21
CA ASP A 49 -19.44 -1.82 -4.86
C ASP A 49 -19.56 -0.65 -3.85
N PHE A 50 -19.77 0.55 -4.37
CA PHE A 50 -19.89 1.77 -3.57
C PHE A 50 -21.09 1.78 -2.61
N SER A 51 -22.03 0.85 -2.72
CA SER A 51 -23.12 0.70 -1.74
C SER A 51 -22.62 0.17 -0.39
N GLN A 52 -21.42 -0.42 -0.37
CA GLN A 52 -20.77 -0.97 0.82
C GLN A 52 -19.82 0.03 1.52
N ILE A 53 -19.81 1.29 1.09
CA ILE A 53 -19.03 2.33 1.78
C ILE A 53 -19.58 2.53 3.19
N VAL A 54 -18.68 2.54 4.15
CA VAL A 54 -18.98 2.76 5.57
C VAL A 54 -18.26 3.99 6.10
N THR A 55 -18.76 4.54 7.19
CA THR A 55 -18.16 5.64 7.93
C THR A 55 -17.24 5.14 9.04
N LEU A 56 -16.45 6.03 9.62
CA LEU A 56 -15.43 5.73 10.64
C LEU A 56 -15.94 4.90 11.83
N ASP A 57 -17.18 5.12 12.24
CA ASP A 57 -17.83 4.42 13.36
C ASP A 57 -18.23 2.98 13.05
N LYS A 58 -18.28 2.61 11.76
CA LYS A 58 -18.77 1.31 11.28
C LYS A 58 -17.67 0.38 10.78
N VAL A 59 -16.41 0.82 10.78
CA VAL A 59 -15.32 -0.06 10.39
C VAL A 59 -15.10 -1.18 11.40
N GLU A 60 -14.71 -2.35 10.89
CA GLU A 60 -14.55 -3.57 11.67
C GLU A 60 -13.07 -3.92 11.86
N ILE A 61 -12.68 -4.34 13.06
CA ILE A 61 -11.33 -4.80 13.38
C ILE A 61 -11.00 -6.04 12.54
N GLY A 62 -9.78 -6.06 11.99
CA GLY A 62 -9.26 -7.16 11.16
C GLY A 62 -9.62 -7.08 9.69
N LYS A 63 -10.41 -6.07 9.28
CA LYS A 63 -10.80 -5.85 7.88
C LYS A 63 -9.88 -4.86 7.18
N ASP A 64 -9.75 -5.03 5.87
CA ASP A 64 -9.00 -4.17 4.97
C ASP A 64 -9.93 -3.23 4.21
N TYR A 65 -9.55 -1.95 4.19
CA TYR A 65 -10.34 -0.89 3.57
C TYR A 65 -9.48 0.02 2.72
N GLU A 66 -10.03 0.45 1.59
CA GLU A 66 -9.56 1.64 0.88
C GLU A 66 -10.08 2.91 1.57
N ILE A 67 -9.20 3.89 1.77
CA ILE A 67 -9.59 5.19 2.29
C ILE A 67 -10.16 6.05 1.17
N ILE A 68 -11.35 6.59 1.39
CA ILE A 68 -11.98 7.62 0.57
C ILE A 68 -12.11 8.86 1.45
N MET A 69 -11.66 10.01 0.97
CA MET A 69 -11.62 11.19 1.81
C MET A 69 -12.22 12.44 1.15
N THR A 70 -12.74 13.32 1.98
CA THR A 70 -13.19 14.66 1.61
C THR A 70 -12.49 15.68 2.52
N ASN A 71 -11.83 16.68 1.95
CA ASN A 71 -11.10 17.69 2.70
C ASN A 71 -11.48 19.13 2.29
N LEU A 72 -11.03 20.10 3.08
CA LEU A 72 -11.27 21.51 2.83
C LEU A 72 -10.47 22.08 1.65
N ASN A 73 -9.48 21.37 1.15
CA ASN A 73 -8.64 21.76 0.02
C ASN A 73 -9.30 21.48 -1.34
N GLY A 74 -10.53 20.96 -1.35
CA GLY A 74 -11.33 20.75 -2.55
C GLY A 74 -11.39 19.32 -3.07
N LEU A 75 -10.77 18.36 -2.39
CA LEU A 75 -10.95 16.95 -2.70
C LEU A 75 -12.29 16.48 -2.13
N TYR A 76 -13.14 15.94 -2.99
CA TYR A 76 -14.46 15.44 -2.63
C TYR A 76 -14.57 13.96 -3.01
N ARG A 77 -14.80 13.11 -1.98
CA ARG A 77 -14.87 11.64 -2.10
C ARG A 77 -13.71 11.08 -2.94
N TYR A 78 -12.53 11.62 -2.67
CA TYR A 78 -11.31 11.23 -3.39
C TYR A 78 -10.84 9.86 -2.91
N ARG A 79 -10.66 8.95 -3.85
CA ARG A 79 -10.14 7.59 -3.59
C ARG A 79 -8.63 7.66 -3.46
N MET A 80 -8.12 7.34 -2.28
CA MET A 80 -6.68 7.33 -2.02
C MET A 80 -5.97 6.17 -2.72
N ARG A 81 -6.68 5.09 -2.97
CA ARG A 81 -6.12 3.80 -3.44
C ARG A 81 -5.12 3.20 -2.45
N ASP A 82 -5.10 3.69 -1.24
CA ASP A 82 -4.31 3.14 -0.14
C ASP A 82 -5.17 2.18 0.67
N CYS A 83 -4.70 0.93 0.79
CA CYS A 83 -5.31 -0.10 1.62
C CYS A 83 -4.76 0.01 3.04
N ILE A 84 -5.67 0.07 4.00
CA ILE A 84 -5.36 0.05 5.43
C ILE A 84 -6.11 -1.09 6.10
N ARG A 85 -5.50 -1.68 7.12
CA ARG A 85 -6.16 -2.64 8.03
C ARG A 85 -6.56 -1.96 9.32
N ILE A 86 -7.78 -2.23 9.78
CA ILE A 86 -8.20 -1.83 11.12
C ILE A 86 -7.62 -2.82 12.11
N MET A 87 -6.68 -2.38 12.94
CA MET A 87 -5.94 -3.24 13.86
C MET A 87 -6.59 -3.34 15.24
N ASP A 88 -7.18 -2.22 15.71
CA ASP A 88 -7.73 -2.09 17.06
C ASP A 88 -8.54 -0.79 17.14
N LYS A 89 -9.00 -0.42 18.35
CA LYS A 89 -9.58 0.89 18.65
C LYS A 89 -8.89 1.53 19.86
N TYR A 90 -8.66 2.81 19.78
CA TYR A 90 -8.32 3.65 20.92
C TYR A 90 -9.55 4.48 21.31
N ASN A 91 -10.22 4.08 22.40
CA ASN A 91 -11.60 4.48 22.66
C ASN A 91 -12.49 4.11 21.46
N GLU A 92 -13.10 5.12 20.81
CA GLU A 92 -13.92 4.91 19.59
C GLU A 92 -13.15 5.14 18.28
N LEU A 93 -11.87 5.58 18.36
CA LEU A 93 -11.06 5.85 17.17
C LEU A 93 -10.40 4.57 16.66
N PRO A 94 -10.55 4.22 15.38
CA PRO A 94 -9.83 3.10 14.79
C PRO A 94 -8.33 3.33 14.80
N LEU A 95 -7.60 2.28 15.17
CA LEU A 95 -6.16 2.17 14.97
C LEU A 95 -5.92 1.46 13.65
N ILE A 96 -5.26 2.14 12.74
CA ILE A 96 -4.99 1.65 11.40
C ILE A 96 -3.53 1.28 11.20
N GLN A 97 -3.30 0.37 10.26
CA GLN A 97 -1.99 0.07 9.73
C GLN A 97 -2.08 0.08 8.21
N PHE A 98 -1.20 0.84 7.56
CA PHE A 98 -1.05 0.80 6.11
C PHE A 98 -0.60 -0.61 5.68
N GLN A 99 -1.21 -1.13 4.63
CA GLN A 99 -0.89 -2.42 4.04
C GLN A 99 -0.15 -2.23 2.72
N TYR A 100 -0.84 -1.75 1.70
CA TYR A 100 -0.31 -1.55 0.35
C TYR A 100 -1.14 -0.52 -0.42
N ARG A 101 -0.67 -0.18 -1.62
CA ARG A 101 -1.41 0.68 -2.54
C ARG A 101 -2.10 -0.18 -3.60
N LEU A 102 -3.42 -0.04 -3.74
CA LEU A 102 -4.24 -0.86 -4.65
C LEU A 102 -3.80 -0.76 -6.11
N ASP A 103 -3.32 0.40 -6.56
CA ASP A 103 -2.83 0.60 -7.92
C ASP A 103 -1.42 0.04 -8.19
N GLN A 104 -0.72 -0.40 -7.14
CA GLN A 104 0.62 -1.00 -7.23
C GLN A 104 0.59 -2.53 -7.15
N VAL A 105 -0.58 -3.11 -7.02
CA VAL A 105 -0.75 -4.55 -7.14
C VAL A 105 -0.73 -4.89 -8.63
N ALA A 106 0.27 -5.61 -9.08
CA ALA A 106 0.28 -6.16 -10.42
C ALA A 106 -0.67 -7.37 -10.44
N ASP A 107 -1.85 -7.16 -11.02
CA ASP A 107 -2.89 -8.18 -11.13
C ASP A 107 -3.11 -8.52 -12.60
N ILE A 108 -2.90 -9.78 -12.96
CA ILE A 108 -3.22 -10.29 -14.30
C ILE A 108 -4.60 -10.95 -14.33
N ILE A 109 -4.89 -11.82 -13.34
CA ILE A 109 -6.14 -12.57 -13.25
C ILE A 109 -6.44 -12.85 -11.77
N ASP A 110 -6.96 -11.86 -11.02
CA ASP A 110 -7.35 -11.98 -9.61
C ASP A 110 -6.30 -12.60 -8.66
N ASP A 111 -5.01 -12.54 -9.01
CA ASP A 111 -3.93 -13.18 -8.26
C ASP A 111 -3.32 -12.29 -7.16
N HIS A 112 -3.68 -11.01 -7.12
CA HIS A 112 -3.26 -10.01 -6.11
C HIS A 112 -1.79 -10.14 -5.69
N THR A 113 -0.90 -10.26 -6.70
CA THR A 113 0.53 -10.40 -6.41
C THR A 113 1.10 -9.08 -5.92
N GLU A 114 1.60 -9.07 -4.69
CA GLU A 114 2.18 -7.88 -4.07
C GLU A 114 3.55 -7.53 -4.67
N GLU A 115 3.89 -6.24 -4.71
CA GLU A 115 5.21 -5.76 -5.15
C GLU A 115 6.36 -6.45 -4.38
N ALA A 116 6.16 -6.77 -3.11
CA ALA A 116 7.12 -7.48 -2.28
C ALA A 116 7.44 -8.89 -2.82
N ASP A 117 6.44 -9.61 -3.31
CA ASP A 117 6.59 -10.97 -3.86
C ASP A 117 7.35 -10.94 -5.19
N PHE A 118 7.07 -9.94 -6.04
CA PHE A 118 7.85 -9.70 -7.25
C PHE A 118 9.30 -9.39 -6.92
N THR A 119 9.52 -8.46 -5.98
CA THR A 119 10.87 -8.05 -5.58
C THR A 119 11.66 -9.24 -5.05
N GLN A 120 11.07 -10.06 -4.17
CA GLN A 120 11.73 -11.23 -3.64
C GLN A 120 12.08 -12.25 -4.74
N THR A 121 11.12 -12.54 -5.63
CA THR A 121 11.32 -13.47 -6.75
C THR A 121 12.42 -13.00 -7.69
N VAL A 122 12.46 -11.69 -7.98
CA VAL A 122 13.50 -11.08 -8.81
C VAL A 122 14.86 -11.20 -8.15
N LEU A 123 14.99 -10.83 -6.87
CA LEU A 123 16.25 -10.91 -6.14
C LEU A 123 16.78 -12.34 -6.04
N ASP A 124 15.92 -13.32 -5.79
CA ASP A 124 16.28 -14.72 -5.73
C ASP A 124 16.78 -15.23 -7.09
N THR A 125 16.09 -14.86 -8.17
CA THR A 125 16.47 -15.24 -9.55
C THR A 125 17.82 -14.64 -9.95
N VAL A 126 18.00 -13.34 -9.69
CA VAL A 126 19.24 -12.62 -9.98
C VAL A 126 20.42 -13.20 -9.21
N SER A 127 20.21 -13.53 -7.92
CA SER A 127 21.21 -14.17 -7.07
C SER A 127 21.61 -15.54 -7.61
N GLN A 128 20.65 -16.36 -8.05
CA GLN A 128 20.92 -17.69 -8.64
C GLN A 128 21.70 -17.60 -9.95
N LEU A 129 21.46 -16.54 -10.74
CA LEU A 129 22.14 -16.32 -12.01
C LEU A 129 23.50 -15.61 -11.86
N GLY A 130 23.84 -15.15 -10.66
CA GLY A 130 25.10 -14.43 -10.39
C GLY A 130 25.19 -13.09 -11.14
N LEU A 131 24.06 -12.39 -11.27
CA LEU A 131 23.95 -11.14 -12.02
C LEU A 131 23.86 -9.94 -11.07
N ASP A 132 24.43 -8.80 -11.48
CA ASP A 132 24.34 -7.54 -10.76
C ASP A 132 23.16 -6.72 -11.33
N LEU A 133 22.03 -6.75 -10.68
CA LEU A 133 20.85 -5.97 -11.03
C LEU A 133 20.95 -4.57 -10.42
N VAL A 134 20.76 -3.53 -11.24
CA VAL A 134 20.70 -2.15 -10.77
C VAL A 134 19.26 -1.77 -10.43
N ASP A 135 18.34 -2.11 -11.32
CA ASP A 135 16.92 -1.76 -11.20
C ASP A 135 16.09 -2.66 -12.11
N TYR A 136 14.80 -2.76 -11.82
CA TYR A 136 13.83 -3.45 -12.67
C TYR A 136 12.47 -2.77 -12.62
N SER A 137 11.66 -3.02 -13.63
CA SER A 137 10.24 -2.72 -13.60
C SER A 137 9.43 -3.90 -14.11
N VAL A 138 8.23 -4.05 -13.59
CA VAL A 138 7.29 -5.10 -13.99
C VAL A 138 5.95 -4.44 -14.35
N TYR A 139 5.32 -4.95 -15.42
CA TYR A 139 3.96 -4.54 -15.76
C TYR A 139 3.17 -5.75 -16.29
N PRO A 140 1.85 -5.77 -16.06
CA PRO A 140 0.97 -6.82 -16.58
C PRO A 140 0.65 -6.55 -18.06
N ASP A 141 1.02 -7.47 -18.94
CA ASP A 141 0.62 -7.49 -20.35
C ASP A 141 -0.67 -8.31 -20.47
N ARG A 142 -1.80 -7.63 -20.35
CA ARG A 142 -3.14 -8.24 -20.39
C ARG A 142 -3.64 -8.49 -21.80
N ASP A 143 -3.03 -7.83 -22.80
CA ASP A 143 -3.43 -7.92 -24.22
C ASP A 143 -2.73 -9.06 -24.96
N ALA A 144 -1.79 -9.75 -24.33
CA ALA A 144 -1.17 -10.94 -24.90
C ALA A 144 -2.17 -12.12 -25.00
N ASP A 145 -1.97 -13.03 -25.96
CA ASP A 145 -2.77 -14.26 -26.09
C ASP A 145 -2.86 -15.07 -24.80
N LEU A 146 -1.80 -15.07 -24.02
CA LEU A 146 -1.75 -15.49 -22.62
C LEU A 146 -1.31 -14.29 -21.78
N PRO A 147 -2.16 -13.76 -20.89
CA PRO A 147 -1.79 -12.71 -19.98
C PRO A 147 -0.54 -13.07 -19.19
N ARG A 148 0.40 -12.12 -19.07
CA ARG A 148 1.73 -12.39 -18.48
C ARG A 148 2.30 -11.15 -17.81
N TYR A 149 3.24 -11.37 -16.90
CA TYR A 149 4.10 -10.29 -16.40
C TYR A 149 5.30 -10.09 -17.32
N VAL A 150 5.56 -8.85 -17.67
CA VAL A 150 6.72 -8.46 -18.45
C VAL A 150 7.69 -7.73 -17.54
N PHE A 151 8.92 -8.24 -17.46
CA PHE A 151 9.99 -7.65 -16.67
C PHE A 151 10.95 -6.89 -17.58
N SER A 152 11.29 -5.67 -17.21
CA SER A 152 12.34 -4.88 -17.82
C SER A 152 13.49 -4.72 -16.84
N TRP A 153 14.70 -5.03 -17.28
CA TRP A 153 15.88 -5.12 -16.43
C TRP A 153 16.91 -4.06 -16.80
N ASN A 154 17.54 -3.45 -15.81
CA ASN A 154 18.68 -2.58 -16.00
C ASN A 154 19.92 -3.21 -15.35
N TRP A 155 20.94 -3.52 -16.16
CA TRP A 155 22.17 -4.21 -15.76
C TRP A 155 23.33 -3.24 -15.66
N LEU A 156 24.20 -3.44 -14.66
CA LEU A 156 25.54 -2.85 -14.64
C LEU A 156 26.43 -3.64 -15.60
N ILE A 157 26.63 -3.12 -16.81
CA ILE A 157 27.62 -3.68 -17.72
C ILE A 157 28.99 -3.13 -17.30
N PHE A 158 29.74 -3.89 -16.54
CA PHE A 158 31.17 -3.64 -16.39
C PHE A 158 31.86 -4.00 -17.72
N LEU A 159 32.16 -3.00 -18.53
CA LEU A 159 33.15 -3.14 -19.59
C LEU A 159 34.50 -3.36 -18.90
N MET A 160 34.90 -4.61 -18.71
CA MET A 160 36.29 -4.92 -18.40
C MET A 160 37.13 -4.44 -19.59
N LYS A 161 38.00 -3.44 -19.33
CA LYS A 161 39.09 -3.07 -20.20
C LYS A 161 40.26 -4.06 -20.04
#